data_0f63bd85d67e02f290280984afb738b9
#
_entry.id   0f63bd85d67e02f290280984afb738b9
#
_cell.length_a   1.000
_cell.length_b   1.000
_cell.length_c   1.000
_cell.angle_alpha   90.00
_cell.angle_beta   90.00
_cell.angle_gamma   90.00
#
_symmetry.space_group_name_H-M   'P 1'
#
loop_
_entity.id
_entity.type
_entity.pdbx_description
1 polymer ?
#
loop_
_entity_poly.entity_id
_entity_poly.type
_entity_poly.pdbx_seq_one_letter_code
_entity_poly.pdbx_strand_id
1 'polypeptide(L)'
;MEYIRDRKSTFSFSLHDSRIVQIEIDEKKLSLKIDRIFQYDEDGEKWYQGKIEFTKIDKEECNIMVFNTSYGYNDVKSFSGKELSFEEFKEQYPNAKFEIITEGYCGYDTTFQGYIWQGENDPLFGIMRIWNMGDMKYIVAK
;
A
#
# COMPACT_ATOMS: atom_id res chain seq x y z
N MET A 1 16.32 -2.32 11.72
CA MET A 1 15.86 -1.30 12.67
C MET A 1 14.38 -1.05 12.52
N GLU A 2 13.74 -0.79 13.62
CA GLU A 2 12.30 -0.54 13.66
C GLU A 2 12.04 0.91 14.00
N TYR A 3 11.10 1.53 13.28
CA TYR A 3 10.64 2.89 13.54
C TYR A 3 9.11 2.87 13.63
N ILE A 4 8.59 3.30 14.77
CA ILE A 4 7.15 3.41 14.96
C ILE A 4 6.73 4.79 14.47
N ARG A 5 5.72 4.81 13.61
CA ARG A 5 5.16 6.05 13.14
C ARG A 5 4.45 6.79 14.27
N ASP A 6 4.81 8.05 14.46
CA ASP A 6 4.05 8.94 15.33
C ASP A 6 2.87 9.52 14.52
N ARG A 7 1.65 9.26 14.96
CA ARG A 7 0.44 9.72 14.26
C ARG A 7 0.23 11.24 14.33
N LYS A 8 1.03 11.94 15.10
CA LYS A 8 0.91 13.39 15.34
C LYS A 8 1.99 14.22 14.67
N SER A 9 3.00 13.61 14.09
CA SER A 9 4.14 14.31 13.52
C SER A 9 4.35 14.00 12.03
N THR A 10 5.26 14.75 11.41
CA THR A 10 5.73 14.47 10.05
C THR A 10 6.51 13.17 9.99
N PHE A 11 6.38 12.48 8.85
CA PHE A 11 7.04 11.19 8.65
C PHE A 11 8.51 11.36 8.32
N SER A 12 9.34 10.46 8.89
CA SER A 12 10.73 10.34 8.49
C SER A 12 10.90 9.56 7.17
N PHE A 13 9.88 8.81 6.77
CA PHE A 13 9.92 7.95 5.60
C PHE A 13 8.79 8.28 4.62
N SER A 14 9.06 8.04 3.35
CA SER A 14 8.08 8.16 2.27
C SER A 14 7.97 6.85 1.52
N LEU A 15 6.75 6.49 1.17
CA LEU A 15 6.44 5.32 0.35
C LEU A 15 6.03 5.71 -1.07
N HIS A 16 6.11 6.99 -1.43
CA HIS A 16 5.83 7.44 -2.79
C HIS A 16 6.78 6.77 -3.77
N ASP A 17 6.24 6.18 -4.82
CA ASP A 17 6.96 5.37 -5.83
C ASP A 17 7.52 4.04 -5.30
N SER A 18 7.18 3.66 -4.08
CA SER A 18 7.52 2.35 -3.53
C SER A 18 6.59 1.27 -4.06
N ARG A 19 7.09 0.05 -4.19
CA ARG A 19 6.25 -1.09 -4.59
C ARG A 19 6.11 -2.07 -3.43
N ILE A 20 4.86 -2.45 -3.18
CA ILE A 20 4.54 -3.55 -2.28
C ILE A 20 4.71 -4.83 -3.10
N VAL A 21 5.67 -5.67 -2.70
CA VAL A 21 6.04 -6.87 -3.45
C VAL A 21 5.50 -8.15 -2.81
N GLN A 22 5.08 -8.07 -1.55
CA GLN A 22 4.50 -9.22 -0.84
C GLN A 22 3.58 -8.71 0.28
N ILE A 23 2.47 -9.40 0.45
CA ILE A 23 1.48 -9.12 1.50
C ILE A 23 1.34 -10.34 2.38
N GLU A 24 1.49 -10.16 3.69
CA GLU A 24 1.19 -11.18 4.69
C GLU A 24 0.16 -10.63 5.65
N ILE A 25 -0.91 -11.35 5.85
CA ILE A 25 -2.00 -10.92 6.74
C ILE A 25 -2.49 -12.08 7.60
N ASP A 26 -2.72 -11.79 8.88
CA ASP A 26 -3.42 -12.67 9.80
C ASP A 26 -4.55 -11.90 10.48
N GLU A 27 -5.17 -12.44 11.52
CA GLU A 27 -6.33 -11.81 12.17
C GLU A 27 -6.04 -10.42 12.75
N LYS A 28 -4.81 -10.13 13.16
CA LYS A 28 -4.46 -8.90 13.88
C LYS A 28 -3.30 -8.13 13.30
N LYS A 29 -2.61 -8.68 12.30
CA LYS A 29 -1.41 -8.06 11.78
C LYS A 29 -1.36 -8.13 10.26
N LEU A 30 -0.96 -7.01 9.66
CA LEU A 30 -0.69 -6.91 8.24
C LEU A 30 0.78 -6.52 8.05
N SER A 31 1.47 -7.26 7.20
CA SER A 31 2.86 -6.98 6.86
C SER A 31 2.98 -6.81 5.34
N LEU A 32 3.55 -5.69 4.93
CA LEU A 32 3.78 -5.35 3.52
C LEU A 32 5.27 -5.28 3.27
N LYS A 33 5.78 -6.17 2.43
CA LYS A 33 7.18 -6.11 2.01
C LYS A 33 7.32 -5.04 0.93
N ILE A 34 8.25 -4.11 1.14
CA ILE A 34 8.46 -2.93 0.31
C ILE A 34 9.82 -3.01 -0.35
N ASP A 35 9.88 -2.74 -1.65
CA ASP A 35 11.12 -2.75 -2.40
C ASP A 35 12.03 -1.59 -2.02
N ARG A 36 11.47 -0.40 -1.84
CA ARG A 36 12.20 0.81 -1.47
C ARG A 36 11.39 1.67 -0.51
N ILE A 37 11.92 1.86 0.69
CA ILE A 37 11.40 2.80 1.67
C ILE A 37 12.32 4.02 1.64
N PHE A 38 11.80 5.17 1.27
CA PHE A 38 12.60 6.38 1.09
C PHE A 38 12.69 7.18 2.39
N GLN A 39 13.85 7.73 2.64
CA GLN A 39 14.10 8.66 3.73
C GLN A 39 14.77 9.91 3.17
N TYR A 40 14.22 11.06 3.50
CA TYR A 40 14.79 12.36 3.10
C TYR A 40 15.33 13.01 4.36
N ASP A 41 16.61 13.33 4.36
CA ASP A 41 17.30 14.04 5.43
C ASP A 41 18.17 15.15 4.85
N GLU A 42 18.98 15.80 5.70
CA GLU A 42 19.86 16.90 5.29
C GLU A 42 20.92 16.46 4.26
N ASP A 43 21.25 15.18 4.25
CA ASP A 43 22.23 14.59 3.33
C ASP A 43 21.60 14.13 2.00
N GLY A 44 20.28 14.31 1.83
CA GLY A 44 19.55 13.97 0.62
C GLY A 44 18.67 12.74 0.76
N GLU A 45 18.42 12.10 -0.38
CA GLU A 45 17.55 10.93 -0.44
C GLU A 45 18.34 9.64 -0.19
N LYS A 46 17.80 8.82 0.69
CA LYS A 46 18.25 7.44 0.95
C LYS A 46 17.08 6.49 0.78
N TRP A 47 17.36 5.24 0.49
CA TRP A 47 16.32 4.23 0.44
C TRP A 47 16.80 2.90 1.04
N TYR A 48 15.85 2.15 1.54
CA TYR A 48 16.08 0.88 2.22
C TYR A 48 15.10 -0.15 1.73
N GLN A 49 15.51 -1.39 1.66
CA GLN A 49 14.57 -2.50 1.56
C GLN A 49 14.01 -2.78 2.96
N GLY A 50 12.77 -3.17 3.02
CA GLY A 50 12.17 -3.46 4.32
C GLY A 50 10.71 -3.84 4.21
N LYS A 51 10.03 -3.67 5.32
CA LYS A 51 8.60 -3.94 5.41
C LYS A 51 7.91 -2.93 6.30
N ILE A 52 6.61 -2.80 6.07
CA ILE A 52 5.72 -2.01 6.91
C ILE A 52 4.79 -2.98 7.63
N GLU A 53 4.71 -2.88 8.95
CA GLU A 53 3.80 -3.69 9.75
C GLU A 53 2.73 -2.83 10.39
N PHE A 54 1.49 -3.29 10.29
CA PHE A 54 0.34 -2.71 10.95
C PHE A 54 -0.17 -3.69 11.99
N THR A 55 -0.21 -3.28 13.25
CA THR A 55 -0.70 -4.12 14.34
C THR A 55 -2.11 -3.71 14.74
N LYS A 56 -2.84 -4.64 15.36
CA LYS A 56 -4.24 -4.46 15.77
C LYS A 56 -5.12 -3.99 14.61
N ILE A 57 -5.00 -4.65 13.47
CA ILE A 57 -5.86 -4.36 12.33
C ILE A 57 -7.29 -4.86 12.61
N ASP A 58 -8.25 -4.16 12.01
CA ASP A 58 -9.58 -4.71 11.83
C ASP A 58 -9.65 -5.23 10.39
N LYS A 59 -9.56 -6.54 10.26
CA LYS A 59 -9.46 -7.21 8.97
C LYS A 59 -10.66 -6.94 8.08
N GLU A 60 -11.85 -6.79 8.66
CA GLU A 60 -13.08 -6.50 7.92
C GLU A 60 -13.09 -5.07 7.35
N GLU A 61 -12.34 -4.16 7.98
CA GLU A 61 -12.21 -2.77 7.53
C GLU A 61 -10.99 -2.55 6.64
N CYS A 62 -10.26 -3.62 6.31
CA CYS A 62 -9.13 -3.56 5.40
C CYS A 62 -9.54 -4.13 4.04
N ASN A 63 -9.32 -3.37 2.98
CA ASN A 63 -9.71 -3.80 1.64
C ASN A 63 -8.81 -3.20 0.58
N ILE A 64 -8.91 -3.77 -0.62
CA ILE A 64 -8.26 -3.24 -1.81
C ILE A 64 -9.33 -3.09 -2.89
N MET A 65 -9.52 -1.86 -3.35
CA MET A 65 -10.39 -1.59 -4.48
C MET A 65 -9.57 -1.65 -5.76
N VAL A 66 -10.02 -2.43 -6.71
CA VAL A 66 -9.37 -2.59 -8.02
C VAL A 66 -10.29 -2.01 -9.07
N PHE A 67 -9.77 -1.06 -9.84
CA PHE A 67 -10.55 -0.35 -10.84
C PHE A 67 -10.13 -0.73 -12.24
N ASN A 68 -11.12 -1.01 -13.09
CA ASN A 68 -10.94 -1.19 -14.51
C ASN A 68 -11.44 0.07 -15.19
N THR A 69 -10.56 0.75 -15.93
CA THR A 69 -10.97 1.87 -16.77
C THR A 69 -11.04 1.39 -18.21
N SER A 70 -12.22 1.46 -18.83
CA SER A 70 -12.33 1.30 -20.27
C SER A 70 -12.42 2.67 -20.90
N TYR A 71 -11.54 2.93 -21.88
CA TYR A 71 -11.58 4.15 -22.68
C TYR A 71 -12.38 3.85 -23.93
N GLY A 72 -13.60 4.40 -24.01
CA GLY A 72 -14.38 4.36 -25.23
C GLY A 72 -14.03 5.53 -26.15
N TYR A 73 -14.31 5.39 -27.44
CA TYR A 73 -13.97 6.35 -28.47
C TYR A 73 -14.70 7.70 -28.31
N ASN A 74 -15.73 7.76 -27.49
CA ASN A 74 -16.60 8.94 -27.31
C ASN A 74 -16.47 9.60 -25.95
N ASP A 75 -15.32 9.51 -25.32
CA ASP A 75 -15.04 10.11 -24.00
C ASP A 75 -15.97 9.69 -22.87
N VAL A 76 -16.87 8.75 -23.10
CA VAL A 76 -17.67 8.16 -22.04
C VAL A 76 -16.82 7.07 -21.40
N LYS A 77 -16.15 7.46 -20.35
CA LYS A 77 -15.37 6.53 -19.53
C LYS A 77 -16.33 5.77 -18.64
N SER A 78 -16.45 4.47 -18.84
CA SER A 78 -17.10 3.65 -17.84
C SER A 78 -16.08 3.31 -16.76
N PHE A 79 -16.46 3.58 -15.53
CA PHE A 79 -15.66 3.29 -14.36
C PHE A 79 -16.28 2.07 -13.69
N SER A 80 -15.60 0.95 -13.68
CA SER A 80 -16.01 -0.22 -12.94
C SER A 80 -14.90 -0.64 -11.99
N GLY A 81 -15.29 -1.16 -10.84
CA GLY A 81 -14.34 -1.61 -9.85
C GLY A 81 -14.93 -2.70 -8.98
N LYS A 82 -14.08 -3.34 -8.23
CA LYS A 82 -14.46 -4.33 -7.24
C LYS A 82 -13.69 -4.10 -5.96
N GLU A 83 -14.35 -4.36 -4.85
CA GLU A 83 -13.75 -4.33 -3.52
C GLU A 83 -13.37 -5.74 -3.11
N LEU A 84 -12.11 -5.93 -2.75
CA LEU A 84 -11.56 -7.22 -2.35
C LEU A 84 -11.00 -7.15 -0.94
N SER A 85 -11.14 -8.23 -0.19
CA SER A 85 -10.34 -8.41 1.01
C SER A 85 -8.87 -8.62 0.61
N PHE A 86 -7.96 -8.52 1.56
CA PHE A 86 -6.55 -8.78 1.29
C PHE A 86 -6.33 -10.23 0.85
N GLU A 87 -7.07 -11.18 1.42
CA GLU A 87 -6.98 -12.58 1.01
C GLU A 87 -7.49 -12.78 -0.42
N GLU A 88 -8.61 -12.19 -0.76
CA GLU A 88 -9.16 -12.26 -2.12
C GLU A 88 -8.21 -11.61 -3.13
N PHE A 89 -7.59 -10.49 -2.77
CA PHE A 89 -6.61 -9.84 -3.62
C PHE A 89 -5.39 -10.73 -3.87
N LYS A 90 -4.86 -11.37 -2.83
CA LYS A 90 -3.73 -12.30 -2.96
C LYS A 90 -4.08 -13.50 -3.82
N GLU A 91 -5.30 -13.98 -3.73
CA GLU A 91 -5.77 -15.11 -4.53
C GLU A 91 -5.97 -14.75 -6.00
N GLN A 92 -6.57 -13.59 -6.27
CA GLN A 92 -6.86 -13.16 -7.64
C GLN A 92 -5.63 -12.57 -8.36
N TYR A 93 -4.71 -11.97 -7.61
CA TYR A 93 -3.52 -11.31 -8.16
C TYR A 93 -2.24 -11.79 -7.43
N PRO A 94 -1.91 -13.09 -7.54
CA PRO A 94 -0.86 -13.69 -6.68
C PRO A 94 0.55 -13.14 -6.90
N ASN A 95 0.83 -12.59 -8.09
CA ASN A 95 2.15 -12.07 -8.43
C ASN A 95 2.14 -10.56 -8.65
N ALA A 96 1.06 -9.89 -8.27
CA ALA A 96 0.93 -8.47 -8.48
C ALA A 96 1.83 -7.68 -7.52
N LYS A 97 2.30 -6.52 -8.02
CA LYS A 97 2.99 -5.52 -7.21
C LYS A 97 2.12 -4.29 -7.17
N PHE A 98 1.98 -3.71 -5.98
CA PHE A 98 1.22 -2.48 -5.81
C PHE A 98 2.19 -1.32 -5.70
N GLU A 99 2.19 -0.44 -6.69
CA GLU A 99 3.01 0.77 -6.67
C GLU A 99 2.24 1.90 -5.99
N ILE A 100 2.80 2.41 -4.90
CA ILE A 100 2.18 3.48 -4.12
C ILE A 100 2.51 4.82 -4.77
N ILE A 101 1.50 5.54 -5.23
CA ILE A 101 1.66 6.89 -5.77
C ILE A 101 1.28 7.94 -4.73
N THR A 102 0.23 7.68 -3.96
CA THR A 102 -0.24 8.60 -2.93
C THR A 102 -0.43 7.86 -1.61
N GLU A 103 0.08 8.46 -0.55
CA GLU A 103 -0.11 8.01 0.82
C GLU A 103 -1.08 8.95 1.53
N GLY A 104 -2.06 8.39 2.23
CA GLY A 104 -2.98 9.17 3.04
C GLY A 104 -3.12 8.56 4.42
N TYR A 105 -3.08 9.39 5.44
CA TYR A 105 -3.18 8.96 6.83
C TYR A 105 -4.20 9.83 7.56
N CYS A 106 -5.20 9.19 8.15
CA CYS A 106 -6.25 9.90 8.88
C CYS A 106 -6.72 9.04 10.06
N GLY A 107 -6.36 9.44 11.28
CA GLY A 107 -6.68 8.66 12.46
C GLY A 107 -6.09 7.26 12.40
N TYR A 108 -6.95 6.25 12.42
CA TYR A 108 -6.56 4.85 12.31
C TYR A 108 -6.55 4.32 10.87
N ASP A 109 -6.91 5.16 9.91
CA ASP A 109 -6.94 4.80 8.49
C ASP A 109 -5.63 5.14 7.80
N THR A 110 -5.13 4.21 7.01
CA THR A 110 -4.07 4.41 6.05
C THR A 110 -4.60 4.06 4.67
N THR A 111 -4.39 4.95 3.71
CA THR A 111 -4.83 4.75 2.33
C THR A 111 -3.63 4.89 1.40
N PHE A 112 -3.42 3.88 0.58
CA PHE A 112 -2.46 3.92 -0.51
C PHE A 112 -3.21 3.89 -1.83
N GLN A 113 -2.93 4.86 -2.70
CA GLN A 113 -3.50 4.89 -4.05
C GLN A 113 -2.37 4.70 -5.03
N GLY A 114 -2.60 3.93 -6.08
CA GLY A 114 -1.58 3.70 -7.08
C GLY A 114 -1.95 2.66 -8.11
N TYR A 115 -0.94 1.93 -8.56
CA TYR A 115 -1.06 1.01 -9.66
C TYR A 115 -0.78 -0.43 -9.25
N ILE A 116 -1.60 -1.33 -9.78
CA ILE A 116 -1.43 -2.76 -9.59
C ILE A 116 -0.81 -3.33 -10.86
N TRP A 117 0.44 -3.75 -10.77
CA TRP A 117 1.21 -4.27 -11.88
C TRP A 117 1.13 -5.79 -11.91
N GLN A 118 0.72 -6.33 -13.05
CA GLN A 118 0.68 -7.77 -13.31
C GLN A 118 1.61 -8.07 -14.50
N GLY A 119 2.88 -8.32 -14.20
CA GLY A 119 3.86 -8.58 -15.25
C GLY A 119 4.01 -7.40 -16.20
N GLU A 120 3.92 -7.66 -17.51
CA GLU A 120 4.09 -6.65 -18.56
C GLU A 120 2.76 -6.04 -19.05
N ASN A 121 1.64 -6.42 -18.43
CA ASN A 121 0.33 -5.88 -18.79
C ASN A 121 0.20 -4.42 -18.29
N ASP A 122 -0.72 -3.70 -18.89
CA ASP A 122 -1.07 -2.37 -18.40
C ASP A 122 -1.54 -2.45 -16.95
N PRO A 123 -1.12 -1.53 -16.08
CA PRO A 123 -1.50 -1.59 -14.68
C PRO A 123 -2.98 -1.25 -14.49
N LEU A 124 -3.55 -1.85 -13.46
CA LEU A 124 -4.85 -1.46 -12.95
C LEU A 124 -4.66 -0.36 -11.91
N PHE A 125 -5.63 0.52 -11.77
CA PHE A 125 -5.63 1.48 -10.67
C PHE A 125 -6.18 0.82 -9.41
N GLY A 126 -5.58 1.11 -8.26
CA GLY A 126 -6.00 0.52 -7.00
C GLY A 126 -5.98 1.48 -5.84
N ILE A 127 -6.84 1.21 -4.86
CA ILE A 127 -6.88 1.91 -3.58
C ILE A 127 -6.83 0.84 -2.49
N MET A 128 -5.78 0.89 -1.69
CA MET A 128 -5.59 -0.01 -0.55
C MET A 128 -5.93 0.75 0.73
N ARG A 129 -6.88 0.24 1.49
CA ARG A 129 -7.29 0.82 2.76
C ARG A 129 -6.94 -0.13 3.89
N ILE A 130 -6.26 0.41 4.90
CA ILE A 130 -5.84 -0.33 6.09
C ILE A 130 -6.35 0.42 7.32
N TRP A 131 -7.10 -0.28 8.16
CA TRP A 131 -7.57 0.27 9.43
C TRP A 131 -6.91 -0.50 10.57
N ASN A 132 -6.15 0.22 11.41
CA ASN A 132 -5.47 -0.40 12.54
C ASN A 132 -5.46 0.50 13.76
N MET A 133 -5.74 -0.06 14.91
CA MET A 133 -5.70 0.65 16.21
C MET A 133 -4.32 0.60 16.86
N GLY A 134 -3.44 -0.25 16.36
CA GLY A 134 -2.09 -0.39 16.86
C GLY A 134 -1.08 0.49 16.15
N ASP A 135 0.15 0.04 16.12
CA ASP A 135 1.25 0.77 15.52
C ASP A 135 1.37 0.51 14.02
N MET A 136 1.91 1.49 13.31
CA MET A 136 2.49 1.33 11.99
C MET A 136 4.00 1.39 12.16
N LYS A 137 4.69 0.33 11.78
CA LYS A 137 6.14 0.22 11.96
C LYS A 137 6.84 0.12 10.61
N TYR A 138 7.90 0.90 10.46
CA TYR A 138 8.84 0.75 9.36
C TYR A 138 10.01 -0.12 9.85
N ILE A 139 10.20 -1.27 9.23
CA ILE A 139 11.28 -2.19 9.54
C ILE A 139 12.22 -2.19 8.36
N VAL A 140 13.34 -1.51 8.50
CA VAL A 140 14.28 -1.28 7.40
C VAL A 140 15.55 -2.09 7.58
N ALA A 141 16.03 -2.66 6.48
CA ALA A 141 17.32 -3.32 6.41
C ALA A 141 18.41 -2.26 6.26
N LYS A 142 19.43 -2.39 7.02
CA LYS A 142 20.61 -1.54 6.90
C LYS A 142 21.71 -2.26 6.16
#